data_3d7a755c40e95566a88e4b523b5bb53f
#
_entry.id   3d7a755c40e95566a88e4b523b5bb53f
#
_cell.length_a   1.000
_cell.length_b   1.000
_cell.length_c   1.000
_cell.angle_alpha   90.00
_cell.angle_beta   90.00
_cell.angle_gamma   90.00
#
_symmetry.space_group_name_H-M   'P 1'
#
loop_
_entity.id
_entity.type
_entity.pdbx_description
1 polymer ?
#
loop_
_entity_poly.entity_id
_entity_poly.type
_entity_poly.pdbx_seq_one_letter_code
_entity_poly.pdbx_strand_id
1 'polypeptide(L)'
;MSVTVFITYDLAPGVTKDQYWEWSREIDQPMASRQPGVLSYEIVWIDGTGTGETPSQVVEVIEAESWEAWQKVNEYPEMQAAVASFFQIAEKSSIRVFYGTKIEG
;
A
#
# COMPACT_ATOMS: atom_id res chain seq x y z
N MET A 1 16.72 2.39 -12.41
CA MET A 1 15.77 3.51 -12.31
C MET A 1 14.62 3.13 -11.42
N SER A 2 14.35 3.92 -10.38
CA SER A 2 13.27 3.61 -9.46
C SER A 2 11.90 3.90 -10.04
N VAL A 3 10.88 3.25 -9.48
CA VAL A 3 9.48 3.51 -9.83
C VAL A 3 8.71 3.85 -8.56
N THR A 4 7.62 4.60 -8.73
CA THR A 4 6.69 4.86 -7.65
C THR A 4 5.46 3.97 -7.85
N VAL A 5 5.14 3.17 -6.85
CA VAL A 5 3.96 2.29 -6.87
C VAL A 5 2.89 2.91 -6.00
N PHE A 6 1.67 2.97 -6.52
CA PHE A 6 0.50 3.46 -5.80
C PHE A 6 -0.47 2.30 -5.61
N ILE A 7 -0.88 2.09 -4.38
CA ILE A 7 -1.91 1.10 -4.06
C ILE A 7 -3.03 1.83 -3.33
N THR A 8 -4.23 1.82 -3.90
CA THR A 8 -5.38 2.48 -3.29
C THR A 8 -6.44 1.44 -2.97
N TYR A 9 -7.12 1.63 -1.85
CA TYR A 9 -8.17 0.71 -1.44
C TYR A 9 -9.04 1.30 -0.33
N ASP A 10 -10.18 0.65 -0.12
CA ASP A 10 -11.07 0.91 1.01
C ASP A 10 -10.89 -0.18 2.05
N LEU A 11 -11.26 0.11 3.29
CA LEU A 11 -11.25 -0.88 4.35
C LEU A 11 -12.38 -1.90 4.13
N ALA A 12 -12.13 -3.14 4.55
CA ALA A 12 -13.15 -4.18 4.53
C ALA A 12 -14.33 -3.78 5.44
N PRO A 13 -15.56 -4.24 5.13
CA PRO A 13 -16.72 -3.94 5.96
C PRO A 13 -16.47 -4.32 7.43
N GLY A 14 -16.77 -3.40 8.33
CA GLY A 14 -16.59 -3.60 9.76
C GLY A 14 -15.20 -3.28 10.31
N VAL A 15 -14.22 -3.04 9.45
CA VAL A 15 -12.90 -2.62 9.88
C VAL A 15 -12.91 -1.11 10.13
N THR A 16 -12.51 -0.69 11.33
CA THR A 16 -12.44 0.72 11.69
C THR A 16 -11.09 1.32 11.29
N LYS A 17 -11.04 2.65 11.19
CA LYS A 17 -9.81 3.38 10.94
C LYS A 17 -8.74 3.05 12.00
N ASP A 18 -9.14 2.96 13.27
CA ASP A 18 -8.21 2.66 14.35
C ASP A 18 -7.64 1.25 14.24
N GLN A 19 -8.46 0.27 13.87
CA GLN A 19 -8.00 -1.10 13.64
C GLN A 19 -7.01 -1.17 12.48
N TYR A 20 -7.31 -0.45 11.40
CA TYR A 20 -6.41 -0.37 10.26
C TYR A 20 -5.08 0.28 10.63
N TRP A 21 -5.14 1.38 11.39
CA TRP A 21 -3.95 2.12 11.80
C TRP A 21 -3.03 1.27 12.66
N GLU A 22 -3.60 0.50 13.58
CA GLU A 22 -2.84 -0.42 14.42
C GLU A 22 -2.18 -1.53 13.59
N TRP A 23 -2.94 -2.16 12.71
CA TRP A 23 -2.41 -3.19 11.82
C TRP A 23 -1.28 -2.64 10.93
N SER A 24 -1.49 -1.49 10.35
CA SER A 24 -0.52 -0.86 9.45
C SER A 24 0.79 -0.56 10.18
N ARG A 25 0.69 0.03 11.37
CA ARG A 25 1.86 0.43 12.16
C ARG A 25 2.61 -0.77 12.71
N GLU A 26 1.93 -1.80 13.14
CA GLU A 26 2.56 -2.94 13.82
C GLU A 26 3.00 -4.05 12.86
N ILE A 27 2.31 -4.23 11.74
CA ILE A 27 2.54 -5.34 10.85
C ILE A 27 3.02 -4.89 9.47
N ASP A 28 2.21 -4.07 8.78
CA ASP A 28 2.43 -3.78 7.36
C ASP A 28 3.67 -2.91 7.11
N GLN A 29 3.74 -1.75 7.74
CA GLN A 29 4.83 -0.81 7.48
C GLN A 29 6.20 -1.36 7.87
N PRO A 30 6.38 -1.94 9.06
CA PRO A 30 7.69 -2.49 9.42
C PRO A 30 8.11 -3.64 8.52
N MET A 31 7.17 -4.48 8.12
CA MET A 31 7.45 -5.65 7.30
C MET A 31 7.79 -5.24 5.87
N ALA A 32 6.95 -4.42 5.24
CA ALA A 32 7.11 -4.05 3.84
C ALA A 32 8.34 -3.15 3.63
N SER A 33 8.57 -2.20 4.52
CA SER A 33 9.63 -1.21 4.35
C SER A 33 11.05 -1.80 4.39
N ARG A 34 11.23 -2.97 4.98
CA ARG A 34 12.55 -3.61 5.07
C ARG A 34 12.81 -4.67 4.00
N GLN A 35 11.87 -4.88 3.08
CA GLN A 35 12.07 -5.88 2.03
C GLN A 35 13.08 -5.41 0.99
N PRO A 36 13.88 -6.32 0.41
CA PRO A 36 14.80 -5.96 -0.67
C PRO A 36 14.06 -5.32 -1.83
N GLY A 37 14.61 -4.24 -2.36
CA GLY A 37 14.01 -3.52 -3.49
C GLY A 37 13.03 -2.42 -3.09
N VAL A 38 12.67 -2.32 -1.83
CA VAL A 38 11.82 -1.23 -1.32
C VAL A 38 12.71 -0.10 -0.81
N LEU A 39 12.59 1.07 -1.42
CA LEU A 39 13.39 2.24 -1.07
C LEU A 39 12.67 3.11 -0.02
N SER A 40 11.35 3.22 -0.12
CA SER A 40 10.53 3.90 0.88
C SER A 40 9.12 3.36 0.83
N TYR A 41 8.38 3.50 1.93
CA TYR A 41 7.03 2.99 2.06
C TYR A 41 6.25 3.96 2.94
N GLU A 42 5.25 4.61 2.37
CA GLU A 42 4.41 5.56 3.08
C GLU A 42 2.95 5.22 2.85
N ILE A 43 2.13 5.43 3.87
CA ILE A 43 0.69 5.22 3.80
C ILE A 43 0.00 6.52 4.18
N VAL A 44 -0.97 6.92 3.35
CA VAL A 44 -1.73 8.15 3.56
C VAL A 44 -3.21 7.81 3.70
N TRP A 45 -3.82 8.28 4.77
CA TRP A 45 -5.27 8.23 4.93
C TRP A 45 -5.88 9.42 4.18
N ILE A 46 -6.86 9.16 3.32
CA ILE A 46 -7.49 10.20 2.52
C ILE A 46 -8.61 10.85 3.34
N ASP A 47 -8.45 12.11 3.66
CA ASP A 47 -9.43 12.86 4.44
C ASP A 47 -10.55 13.44 3.60
N GLY A 48 -10.29 13.69 2.31
CA GLY A 48 -11.30 14.31 1.45
C GLY A 48 -10.79 14.48 0.03
N THR A 49 -11.63 15.11 -0.77
CA THR A 49 -11.32 15.38 -2.18
C THR A 49 -11.70 16.83 -2.52
N GLY A 50 -10.99 17.41 -3.48
CA GLY A 50 -11.29 18.73 -4.00
C GLY A 50 -12.30 18.74 -5.15
N THR A 51 -12.73 17.57 -5.63
CA THR A 51 -13.56 17.46 -6.84
C THR A 51 -14.96 16.88 -6.58
N GLY A 52 -15.30 16.61 -5.34
CA GLY A 52 -16.63 16.05 -4.99
C GLY A 52 -16.78 14.55 -5.22
N GLU A 53 -15.78 13.89 -5.79
CA GLU A 53 -15.80 12.43 -5.96
C GLU A 53 -15.49 11.74 -4.64
N THR A 54 -15.94 10.49 -4.50
CA THR A 54 -15.59 9.69 -3.33
C THR A 54 -14.28 8.97 -3.60
N PRO A 55 -13.17 9.41 -2.98
CA PRO A 55 -11.88 8.76 -3.20
C PRO A 55 -11.80 7.45 -2.41
N SER A 56 -10.77 6.66 -2.69
CA SER A 56 -10.40 5.56 -1.82
C SER A 56 -10.04 6.07 -0.43
N GLN A 57 -10.18 5.23 0.59
CA GLN A 57 -9.86 5.64 1.96
C GLN A 57 -8.36 5.70 2.22
N VAL A 58 -7.58 4.85 1.54
CA VAL A 58 -6.15 4.71 1.78
C VAL A 58 -5.39 4.77 0.46
N VAL A 59 -4.22 5.40 0.49
CA VAL A 59 -3.25 5.29 -0.58
C VAL A 59 -1.88 4.94 0.01
N GLU A 60 -1.24 3.90 -0.53
CA GLU A 60 0.13 3.54 -0.22
C GLU A 60 1.02 4.09 -1.33
N VAL A 61 2.09 4.76 -0.95
CA VAL A 61 3.06 5.34 -1.89
C VAL A 61 4.40 4.68 -1.62
N ILE A 62 4.87 3.92 -2.59
CA ILE A 62 6.04 3.07 -2.42
C ILE A 62 7.08 3.41 -3.48
N GLU A 63 8.29 3.74 -3.05
CA GLU A 63 9.41 3.83 -3.97
C GLU A 63 10.10 2.46 -4.01
N ALA A 64 10.24 1.91 -5.19
CA ALA A 64 10.89 0.62 -5.40
C ALA A 64 11.99 0.74 -6.44
N GLU A 65 12.97 -0.14 -6.40
CA GLU A 65 14.08 -0.13 -7.35
C GLU A 65 13.60 -0.33 -8.78
N SER A 66 12.56 -1.17 -8.95
CA SER A 66 11.92 -1.43 -10.24
C SER A 66 10.54 -2.02 -10.00
N TRP A 67 9.72 -2.08 -11.03
CA TRP A 67 8.42 -2.76 -10.95
C TRP A 67 8.59 -4.25 -10.66
N GLU A 68 9.57 -4.89 -11.27
CA GLU A 68 9.85 -6.30 -11.05
C GLU A 68 10.28 -6.57 -9.61
N ALA A 69 11.09 -5.67 -9.03
CA ALA A 69 11.50 -5.80 -7.63
C ALA A 69 10.28 -5.72 -6.71
N TRP A 70 9.36 -4.79 -6.97
CA TRP A 70 8.14 -4.67 -6.18
C TRP A 70 7.26 -5.93 -6.28
N GLN A 71 7.11 -6.49 -7.47
CA GLN A 71 6.33 -7.71 -7.65
C GLN A 71 6.89 -8.87 -6.82
N LYS A 72 8.21 -8.96 -6.70
CA LYS A 72 8.88 -10.00 -5.90
C LYS A 72 8.65 -9.84 -4.40
N VAL A 73 8.43 -8.61 -3.93
CA VAL A 73 8.23 -8.36 -2.49
C VAL A 73 7.10 -9.21 -1.93
N ASN A 74 5.99 -9.31 -2.65
CA ASN A 74 4.84 -10.07 -2.20
C ASN A 74 5.06 -11.58 -2.21
N GLU A 75 6.11 -12.05 -2.90
CA GLU A 75 6.45 -13.47 -2.98
C GLU A 75 7.39 -13.92 -1.86
N TYR A 76 8.02 -13.00 -1.16
CA TYR A 76 8.95 -13.36 -0.09
C TYR A 76 8.22 -14.00 1.09
N PRO A 77 8.77 -15.11 1.65
CA PRO A 77 8.11 -15.80 2.76
C PRO A 77 7.76 -14.89 3.93
N GLU A 78 8.62 -13.91 4.21
CA GLU A 78 8.40 -12.95 5.29
C GLU A 78 7.15 -12.11 5.07
N MET A 79 6.78 -11.85 3.82
CA MET A 79 5.60 -11.06 3.47
C MET A 79 4.31 -11.86 3.43
N GLN A 80 4.37 -13.17 3.41
CA GLN A 80 3.19 -14.01 3.23
C GLN A 80 2.10 -13.75 4.29
N ALA A 81 2.49 -13.66 5.55
CA ALA A 81 1.55 -13.38 6.64
C ALA A 81 0.96 -11.97 6.54
N ALA A 82 1.79 -10.99 6.16
CA ALA A 82 1.32 -9.61 5.99
C ALA A 82 0.32 -9.51 4.82
N VAL A 83 0.61 -10.18 3.71
CA VAL A 83 -0.29 -10.22 2.55
C VAL A 83 -1.62 -10.88 2.91
N ALA A 84 -1.57 -12.01 3.64
CA ALA A 84 -2.78 -12.69 4.07
C ALA A 84 -3.64 -11.80 4.98
N SER A 85 -3.02 -11.12 5.95
CA SER A 85 -3.74 -10.22 6.85
C SER A 85 -4.27 -8.99 6.12
N PHE A 86 -3.56 -8.50 5.09
CA PHE A 86 -4.00 -7.39 4.27
C PHE A 86 -5.38 -7.67 3.64
N PHE A 87 -5.60 -8.87 3.13
CA PHE A 87 -6.88 -9.23 2.51
C PHE A 87 -8.03 -9.36 3.53
N GLN A 88 -7.73 -9.38 4.82
CA GLN A 88 -8.75 -9.30 5.86
C GLN A 88 -9.09 -7.86 6.23
N ILE A 89 -8.16 -6.94 6.01
CA ILE A 89 -8.28 -5.51 6.37
C ILE A 89 -8.84 -4.69 5.21
N ALA A 90 -8.46 -5.00 3.98
CA ALA A 90 -8.85 -4.25 2.79
C ALA A 90 -10.03 -4.90 2.07
N GLU A 91 -10.91 -4.04 1.54
CA GLU A 91 -11.98 -4.50 0.64
C GLU A 91 -11.34 -4.90 -0.70
N LYS A 92 -11.32 -6.19 -0.98
CA LYS A 92 -10.59 -6.75 -2.11
C LYS A 92 -11.00 -6.14 -3.46
N SER A 93 -12.30 -5.90 -3.65
CA SER A 93 -12.81 -5.33 -4.90
C SER A 93 -12.41 -3.88 -5.12
N SER A 94 -11.96 -3.19 -4.07
CA SER A 94 -11.55 -1.78 -4.14
C SER A 94 -10.07 -1.59 -4.46
N ILE A 95 -9.27 -2.66 -4.41
CA ILE A 95 -7.82 -2.56 -4.55
C ILE A 95 -7.45 -2.22 -5.97
N ARG A 96 -6.64 -1.15 -6.12
CA ARG A 96 -6.07 -0.75 -7.41
C ARG A 96 -4.58 -0.56 -7.22
N VAL A 97 -3.79 -1.07 -8.17
CA VAL A 97 -2.35 -0.96 -8.17
C VAL A 97 -1.91 -0.36 -9.49
N PHE A 98 -1.12 0.70 -9.42
CA PHE A 98 -0.54 1.30 -10.62
C PHE A 98 0.83 1.88 -10.26
N TYR A 99 1.66 2.07 -11.25
CA TYR A 99 3.01 2.57 -11.01
C TYR A 99 3.44 3.49 -12.14
N GLY A 100 4.43 4.29 -11.84
CA GLY A 100 4.96 5.22 -12.81
C GLY A 100 6.36 5.68 -12.43
N THR A 101 6.91 6.53 -13.26
CA THR A 101 8.22 7.10 -13.09
C THR A 101 8.06 8.60 -12.88
N LYS A 102 8.82 9.16 -11.94
CA LYS A 102 8.78 10.60 -11.71
C LYS A 102 9.19 11.36 -12.95
N ILE A 103 8.45 12.42 -13.23
CA ILE A 103 8.82 13.34 -14.29
C ILE A 103 9.81 14.33 -13.67
N GLU A 104 11.03 14.35 -14.20
CA GLU A 104 12.05 15.28 -13.76
C GLU A 104 11.81 16.64 -14.37
N GLY A 105 11.96 17.67 -13.54
CA GLY A 105 11.75 19.03 -13.98
C GLY A 105 12.90 19.93 -13.74
#